data_2e5ef4e14bc2bf0f48ede25314faa6c8
#
_entry.id   2e5ef4e14bc2bf0f48ede25314faa6c8
#
_cell.length_a   1.000
_cell.length_b   1.000
_cell.length_c   1.000
_cell.angle_alpha   90.00
_cell.angle_beta   90.00
_cell.angle_gamma   90.00
#
_symmetry.space_group_name_H-M   'P 1'
#
loop_
_entity.id
_entity.type
_entity.pdbx_description
1 polymer ?
#
loop_
_entity_poly.entity_id
_entity_poly.type
_entity_poly.pdbx_seq_one_letter_code
_entity_poly.pdbx_strand_id
1 'polypeptide(L)'
;MKSQIWRPLYAVIGIVALILIIRVFVVPESFGVHEKGYMYGWYNKSDENFWKEFKIKYKSSDYCKDCHSDNYSSIMQTPHAIIQCENCHGPAIDHPENPAKLDINRSREQCLRCHSYLPYMQSDRSKIRGIDPDKHNPGIECVNCHNPHKPSLPKL
;
A
#
# COMPACT_ATOMS: atom_id res chain seq x y z
N MET A 1 -19.99 56.46 -28.53
CA MET A 1 -20.06 55.06 -29.00
C MET A 1 -18.73 54.31 -29.04
N LYS A 2 -17.56 54.98 -28.97
CA LYS A 2 -16.23 54.28 -29.04
C LYS A 2 -15.84 53.45 -27.81
N SER A 3 -16.37 53.70 -26.62
CA SER A 3 -16.00 52.99 -25.37
C SER A 3 -16.55 51.58 -25.26
N GLN A 4 -17.59 51.19 -26.01
CA GLN A 4 -18.20 49.86 -25.89
C GLN A 4 -17.39 48.76 -26.62
N ILE A 5 -16.59 49.11 -27.60
CA ILE A 5 -15.78 48.18 -28.39
C ILE A 5 -14.70 47.51 -27.50
N TRP A 6 -14.20 48.21 -26.49
CA TRP A 6 -13.12 47.75 -25.60
C TRP A 6 -13.63 46.93 -24.38
N ARG A 7 -14.93 46.92 -24.12
CA ARG A 7 -15.49 46.18 -22.95
C ARG A 7 -15.10 44.70 -22.93
N PRO A 8 -15.19 43.95 -24.04
CA PRO A 8 -14.77 42.55 -24.05
C PRO A 8 -13.29 42.38 -23.71
N LEU A 9 -12.44 43.29 -24.22
CA LEU A 9 -11.00 43.28 -23.95
C LEU A 9 -10.70 43.48 -22.46
N TYR A 10 -11.37 44.45 -21.82
CA TYR A 10 -11.20 44.68 -20.37
C TYR A 10 -11.72 43.51 -19.54
N ALA A 11 -12.77 42.85 -19.96
CA ALA A 11 -13.27 41.62 -19.30
C ALA A 11 -12.24 40.50 -19.38
N VAL A 12 -11.68 40.25 -20.55
CA VAL A 12 -10.60 39.24 -20.73
C VAL A 12 -9.38 39.56 -19.88
N ILE A 13 -8.89 40.82 -19.92
CA ILE A 13 -7.77 41.25 -19.09
C ILE A 13 -8.07 41.06 -17.61
N GLY A 14 -9.28 41.38 -17.15
CA GLY A 14 -9.70 41.18 -15.77
C GLY A 14 -9.70 39.71 -15.36
N ILE A 15 -10.20 38.81 -16.23
CA ILE A 15 -10.20 37.37 -15.98
C ILE A 15 -8.75 36.84 -15.91
N VAL A 16 -7.89 37.22 -16.86
CA VAL A 16 -6.49 36.81 -16.88
C VAL A 16 -5.78 37.31 -15.62
N ALA A 17 -5.96 38.57 -15.25
CA ALA A 17 -5.39 39.13 -14.03
C ALA A 17 -5.86 38.39 -12.77
N LEU A 18 -7.14 38.07 -12.70
CA LEU A 18 -7.71 37.28 -11.59
C LEU A 18 -7.08 35.88 -11.51
N ILE A 19 -6.93 35.18 -12.64
CA ILE A 19 -6.29 33.86 -12.71
C ILE A 19 -4.84 33.96 -12.23
N LEU A 20 -4.09 34.96 -12.64
CA LEU A 20 -2.69 35.16 -12.23
C LEU A 20 -2.58 35.46 -10.73
N ILE A 21 -3.50 36.25 -10.19
CA ILE A 21 -3.55 36.53 -8.75
C ILE A 21 -3.85 35.24 -7.97
N ILE A 22 -4.88 34.50 -8.36
CA ILE A 22 -5.24 33.24 -7.71
C ILE A 22 -4.06 32.26 -7.77
N ARG A 23 -3.36 32.18 -8.90
CA ARG A 23 -2.20 31.31 -9.06
C ARG A 23 -1.13 31.57 -8.00
N VAL A 24 -0.83 32.82 -7.65
CA VAL A 24 0.18 33.16 -6.64
C VAL A 24 -0.14 32.58 -5.27
N PHE A 25 -1.43 32.46 -4.93
CA PHE A 25 -1.86 31.92 -3.65
C PHE A 25 -2.06 30.40 -3.62
N VAL A 26 -2.35 29.79 -4.78
CA VAL A 26 -2.74 28.38 -4.84
C VAL A 26 -1.58 27.49 -5.31
N VAL A 27 -0.72 27.98 -6.19
CA VAL A 27 0.38 27.16 -6.76
C VAL A 27 1.62 27.31 -5.88
N PRO A 28 2.15 26.19 -5.32
CA PRO A 28 3.39 26.22 -4.55
C PRO A 28 4.57 26.75 -5.38
N GLU A 29 5.50 27.47 -4.76
CA GLU A 29 6.72 27.98 -5.42
C GLU A 29 7.58 26.85 -6.01
N SER A 30 7.51 25.65 -5.42
CA SER A 30 8.22 24.47 -5.88
C SER A 30 7.59 23.78 -7.10
N PHE A 31 6.40 24.26 -7.56
CA PHE A 31 5.73 23.69 -8.73
C PHE A 31 6.17 24.37 -10.02
N GLY A 32 6.76 23.61 -10.91
CA GLY A 32 7.25 24.16 -12.20
C GLY A 32 8.01 23.15 -13.05
N VAL A 33 8.67 23.65 -14.06
CA VAL A 33 9.62 22.87 -14.87
C VAL A 33 11.01 23.03 -14.25
N HIS A 34 11.57 21.94 -13.77
CA HIS A 34 12.88 21.86 -13.14
C HIS A 34 13.83 20.98 -14.00
N GLU A 35 14.95 20.57 -13.42
CA GLU A 35 15.98 19.78 -14.10
C GLU A 35 15.48 18.46 -14.72
N LYS A 36 14.40 17.89 -14.17
CA LYS A 36 13.75 16.69 -14.71
C LYS A 36 12.54 17.00 -15.59
N GLY A 37 12.34 18.23 -16.00
CA GLY A 37 11.21 18.66 -16.83
C GLY A 37 11.11 17.92 -18.16
N TYR A 38 12.24 17.43 -18.67
CA TYR A 38 12.28 16.55 -19.84
C TYR A 38 11.46 15.26 -19.66
N MET A 39 11.47 14.66 -18.47
CA MET A 39 10.74 13.42 -18.17
C MET A 39 9.32 13.67 -17.64
N TYR A 40 9.18 14.65 -16.76
CA TYR A 40 7.96 14.85 -15.98
C TYR A 40 7.17 16.10 -16.37
N GLY A 41 7.76 17.00 -17.19
CA GLY A 41 7.13 18.28 -17.53
C GLY A 41 7.01 19.18 -16.30
N TRP A 42 5.80 19.59 -15.96
CA TRP A 42 5.50 20.38 -14.76
C TRP A 42 5.32 19.44 -13.55
N TYR A 43 6.11 19.64 -12.51
CA TYR A 43 6.03 18.84 -11.29
C TYR A 43 6.39 19.65 -10.05
N ASN A 44 6.03 19.15 -8.89
CA ASN A 44 6.35 19.73 -7.59
C ASN A 44 7.69 19.19 -7.08
N LYS A 45 8.74 20.02 -7.11
CA LYS A 45 10.07 19.59 -6.70
C LYS A 45 10.19 19.27 -5.21
N SER A 46 9.37 19.89 -4.36
CA SER A 46 9.39 19.60 -2.92
C SER A 46 8.95 18.18 -2.59
N ASP A 47 8.16 17.53 -3.46
CA ASP A 47 7.72 16.15 -3.24
C ASP A 47 8.89 15.16 -3.26
N GLU A 48 9.98 15.46 -3.97
CA GLU A 48 11.17 14.61 -3.95
C GLU A 48 11.78 14.53 -2.54
N ASN A 49 11.85 15.65 -1.84
CA ASN A 49 12.38 15.68 -0.49
C ASN A 49 11.41 15.01 0.49
N PHE A 50 10.11 15.28 0.36
CA PHE A 50 9.07 14.61 1.14
C PHE A 50 9.20 13.09 1.06
N TRP A 51 9.33 12.52 -0.15
CA TRP A 51 9.46 11.08 -0.34
C TRP A 51 10.81 10.53 0.16
N LYS A 52 11.89 11.29 0.07
CA LYS A 52 13.21 10.88 0.60
C LYS A 52 13.22 10.84 2.13
N GLU A 53 12.49 11.74 2.78
CA GLU A 53 12.40 11.84 4.24
C GLU A 53 11.30 10.95 4.81
N PHE A 54 10.44 10.41 3.95
CA PHE A 54 9.32 9.58 4.37
C PHE A 54 9.83 8.31 5.04
N LYS A 55 9.43 8.09 6.29
CA LYS A 55 9.84 6.92 7.07
C LYS A 55 9.29 5.64 6.45
N ILE A 56 10.17 4.68 6.17
CA ILE A 56 9.77 3.38 5.63
C ILE A 56 8.87 2.67 6.64
N LYS A 57 7.66 2.40 6.21
CA LYS A 57 6.61 1.80 7.04
C LYS A 57 6.78 0.29 7.19
N TYR A 58 7.18 -0.37 6.11
CA TYR A 58 7.34 -1.82 6.06
C TYR A 58 8.82 -2.19 6.07
N LYS A 59 9.16 -3.21 6.85
CA LYS A 59 10.49 -3.81 6.90
C LYS A 59 10.49 -5.10 6.07
N SER A 60 11.64 -5.71 5.85
CA SER A 60 11.72 -7.04 5.24
C SER A 60 11.54 -8.14 6.29
N SER A 61 11.22 -9.36 5.84
CA SER A 61 11.21 -10.53 6.75
C SER A 61 12.56 -10.77 7.42
N ASP A 62 13.67 -10.33 6.80
CA ASP A 62 15.01 -10.43 7.39
C ASP A 62 15.16 -9.54 8.64
N TYR A 63 14.49 -8.40 8.68
CA TYR A 63 14.44 -7.57 9.90
C TYR A 63 13.81 -8.31 11.07
N CYS A 64 12.79 -9.12 10.81
CA CYS A 64 12.10 -9.89 11.84
C CYS A 64 12.95 -11.07 12.35
N LYS A 65 13.81 -11.62 11.48
CA LYS A 65 14.65 -12.80 11.73
C LYS A 65 15.55 -12.62 12.96
N ASP A 66 16.09 -11.43 13.18
CA ASP A 66 17.07 -11.17 14.23
C ASP A 66 16.52 -11.45 15.63
N CYS A 67 15.21 -11.24 15.84
CA CYS A 67 14.56 -11.50 17.12
C CYS A 67 13.59 -12.70 17.09
N HIS A 68 13.03 -13.02 15.90
CA HIS A 68 12.02 -14.07 15.71
C HIS A 68 12.54 -15.24 14.85
N SER A 69 13.79 -15.69 15.10
CA SER A 69 14.50 -16.70 14.32
C SER A 69 13.73 -18.02 14.14
N ASP A 70 13.03 -18.47 15.18
CA ASP A 70 12.29 -19.74 15.15
C ASP A 70 11.08 -19.68 14.23
N ASN A 71 10.32 -18.57 14.30
CA ASN A 71 9.18 -18.34 13.42
C ASN A 71 9.65 -18.13 11.98
N TYR A 72 10.72 -17.36 11.78
CA TYR A 72 11.35 -17.16 10.48
C TYR A 72 11.76 -18.51 9.86
N SER A 73 12.54 -19.31 10.58
CA SER A 73 13.01 -20.61 10.11
C SER A 73 11.87 -21.58 9.81
N SER A 74 10.81 -21.53 10.61
CA SER A 74 9.62 -22.35 10.40
C SER A 74 8.89 -22.01 9.12
N ILE A 75 8.64 -20.71 8.86
CA ILE A 75 7.87 -20.28 7.69
C ILE A 75 8.67 -20.46 6.39
N MET A 76 10.01 -20.26 6.43
CA MET A 76 10.89 -20.43 5.27
C MET A 76 10.92 -21.87 4.72
N GLN A 77 10.50 -22.85 5.50
CA GLN A 77 10.39 -24.25 5.08
C GLN A 77 9.00 -24.58 4.48
N THR A 78 8.15 -23.59 4.28
CA THR A 78 6.76 -23.78 3.84
C THR A 78 6.46 -23.01 2.57
N PRO A 79 5.35 -23.28 1.88
CA PRO A 79 4.89 -22.44 0.76
C PRO A 79 4.64 -20.98 1.13
N HIS A 80 4.51 -20.64 2.41
CA HIS A 80 4.39 -19.25 2.89
C HIS A 80 5.72 -18.50 2.94
N ALA A 81 6.86 -19.12 2.60
CA ALA A 81 8.19 -18.48 2.57
C ALA A 81 8.25 -17.20 1.71
N ILE A 82 7.40 -17.09 0.69
CA ILE A 82 7.30 -15.94 -0.20
C ILE A 82 6.49 -14.77 0.39
N ILE A 83 5.83 -15.00 1.53
CA ILE A 83 4.95 -14.00 2.17
C ILE A 83 5.75 -13.26 3.23
N GLN A 84 5.75 -11.92 3.15
CA GLN A 84 6.38 -11.09 4.17
C GLN A 84 5.61 -11.18 5.49
N CYS A 85 6.32 -11.20 6.60
CA CYS A 85 5.74 -11.29 7.96
C CYS A 85 4.67 -10.22 8.19
N GLU A 86 4.92 -9.02 7.71
CA GLU A 86 4.06 -7.84 7.86
C GLU A 86 2.73 -7.94 7.09
N ASN A 87 2.59 -8.87 6.15
CA ASN A 87 1.29 -9.10 5.49
C ASN A 87 0.23 -9.62 6.45
N CYS A 88 0.66 -10.30 7.52
CA CYS A 88 -0.23 -10.84 8.56
C CYS A 88 -0.12 -10.06 9.87
N HIS A 89 1.08 -9.57 10.20
CA HIS A 89 1.37 -8.89 11.46
C HIS A 89 1.29 -7.37 11.39
N GLY A 90 1.05 -6.79 10.21
CA GLY A 90 1.05 -5.35 10.03
C GLY A 90 2.47 -4.75 10.00
N PRO A 91 2.56 -3.44 9.73
CA PRO A 91 3.82 -2.74 9.52
C PRO A 91 4.64 -2.62 10.82
N ALA A 92 5.94 -2.92 10.72
CA ALA A 92 6.87 -2.87 11.84
C ALA A 92 7.67 -1.55 11.90
N ILE A 93 7.02 -0.41 11.58
CA ILE A 93 7.68 0.90 11.41
C ILE A 93 8.59 1.29 12.58
N ASP A 94 8.15 1.08 13.81
CA ASP A 94 8.85 1.39 15.05
C ASP A 94 8.94 0.20 16.01
N HIS A 95 8.55 -0.98 15.57
CA HIS A 95 8.72 -2.18 16.35
C HIS A 95 10.24 -2.51 16.49
N PRO A 96 10.74 -2.91 17.68
CA PRO A 96 10.00 -3.29 18.90
C PRO A 96 9.70 -2.16 19.89
N GLU A 97 10.13 -0.93 19.63
CA GLU A 97 9.97 0.18 20.59
C GLU A 97 8.51 0.60 20.70
N ASN A 98 7.84 0.80 19.57
CA ASN A 98 6.43 1.20 19.55
C ASN A 98 5.71 0.75 18.25
N PRO A 99 4.80 -0.21 18.32
CA PRO A 99 4.40 -0.97 19.53
C PRO A 99 5.41 -2.08 19.88
N ALA A 100 5.50 -2.43 21.15
CA ALA A 100 6.31 -3.57 21.60
C ALA A 100 5.80 -4.91 21.03
N LYS A 101 4.52 -4.98 20.67
CA LYS A 101 3.88 -6.13 20.04
C LYS A 101 3.00 -5.66 18.91
N LEU A 102 3.20 -6.23 17.73
CA LEU A 102 2.34 -5.95 16.58
C LEU A 102 0.98 -6.63 16.72
N ASP A 103 -0.07 -5.96 16.24
CA ASP A 103 -1.39 -6.53 16.15
C ASP A 103 -1.42 -7.66 15.11
N ILE A 104 -2.08 -8.75 15.46
CA ILE A 104 -2.22 -9.91 14.57
C ILE A 104 -3.64 -9.93 14.03
N ASN A 105 -3.78 -9.77 12.73
CA ASN A 105 -5.07 -9.98 12.09
C ASN A 105 -5.37 -11.49 11.99
N ARG A 106 -6.30 -11.97 12.81
CA ARG A 106 -6.73 -13.38 12.87
C ARG A 106 -7.98 -13.65 12.04
N SER A 107 -8.55 -12.62 11.42
CA SER A 107 -9.80 -12.75 10.68
C SER A 107 -9.69 -13.80 9.56
N ARG A 108 -10.80 -14.47 9.27
CA ARG A 108 -10.89 -15.39 8.13
C ARG A 108 -10.56 -14.71 6.82
N GLU A 109 -10.98 -13.46 6.67
CA GLU A 109 -10.77 -12.63 5.48
C GLU A 109 -9.28 -12.51 5.15
N GLN A 110 -8.43 -12.43 6.17
CA GLN A 110 -6.97 -12.37 5.97
C GLN A 110 -6.45 -13.61 5.21
N CYS A 111 -6.91 -14.79 5.59
CA CYS A 111 -6.53 -16.05 4.94
C CYS A 111 -7.23 -16.21 3.59
N LEU A 112 -8.50 -15.85 3.52
CA LEU A 112 -9.34 -16.00 2.33
C LEU A 112 -8.91 -15.10 1.17
N ARG A 113 -8.15 -14.03 1.40
CA ARG A 113 -7.52 -13.24 0.32
C ARG A 113 -6.77 -14.12 -0.67
N CYS A 114 -6.14 -15.19 -0.18
CA CYS A 114 -5.38 -16.15 -1.01
C CYS A 114 -6.06 -17.51 -1.09
N HIS A 115 -6.74 -17.96 -0.03
CA HIS A 115 -7.28 -19.31 0.11
C HIS A 115 -8.77 -19.43 -0.23
N SER A 116 -9.46 -18.39 -0.69
CA SER A 116 -10.77 -18.58 -1.31
C SER A 116 -10.63 -19.33 -2.62
N TYR A 117 -11.47 -20.33 -2.86
CA TYR A 117 -11.54 -21.02 -4.14
C TYR A 117 -11.87 -20.02 -5.27
N LEU A 118 -11.08 -20.04 -6.31
CA LEU A 118 -11.29 -19.24 -7.52
C LEU A 118 -11.52 -20.18 -8.71
N PRO A 119 -12.63 -20.04 -9.42
CA PRO A 119 -12.96 -20.92 -10.55
C PRO A 119 -12.11 -20.67 -11.82
N TYR A 120 -11.24 -19.65 -11.81
CA TYR A 120 -10.43 -19.27 -12.98
C TYR A 120 -9.14 -20.10 -13.05
N MET A 121 -9.16 -21.17 -13.82
CA MET A 121 -8.03 -22.11 -13.94
C MET A 121 -6.76 -21.50 -14.58
N GLN A 122 -6.87 -20.39 -15.29
CA GLN A 122 -5.74 -19.73 -15.95
C GLN A 122 -4.96 -18.76 -15.05
N SER A 123 -5.45 -18.50 -13.85
CA SER A 123 -4.75 -17.66 -12.88
C SER A 123 -3.72 -18.50 -12.11
N ASP A 124 -2.51 -17.99 -11.92
CA ASP A 124 -1.53 -18.61 -11.02
C ASP A 124 -2.05 -18.78 -9.59
N ARG A 125 -3.02 -17.95 -9.21
CA ARG A 125 -3.72 -18.05 -7.94
C ARG A 125 -4.54 -19.33 -7.81
N SER A 126 -4.96 -19.96 -8.91
CA SER A 126 -5.65 -21.26 -8.89
C SER A 126 -4.73 -22.40 -8.42
N LYS A 127 -3.42 -22.20 -8.44
CA LYS A 127 -2.42 -23.13 -7.90
C LYS A 127 -2.38 -23.13 -6.37
N ILE A 128 -2.88 -22.07 -5.74
CA ILE A 128 -3.02 -22.00 -4.29
C ILE A 128 -4.21 -22.86 -3.90
N ARG A 129 -4.00 -23.73 -2.92
CA ARG A 129 -5.08 -24.57 -2.40
C ARG A 129 -6.18 -23.71 -1.80
N GLY A 130 -7.34 -23.67 -2.45
CA GLY A 130 -8.51 -22.89 -2.08
C GLY A 130 -9.56 -23.73 -1.37
N ILE A 131 -10.37 -23.04 -0.59
CA ILE A 131 -11.55 -23.60 0.10
C ILE A 131 -12.80 -22.84 -0.30
N ASP A 132 -13.95 -23.46 -0.16
CA ASP A 132 -15.26 -22.80 -0.17
C ASP A 132 -15.51 -22.21 1.23
N PRO A 133 -15.57 -20.87 1.37
CA PRO A 133 -15.70 -20.22 2.69
C PRO A 133 -16.97 -20.59 3.43
N ASP A 134 -18.05 -20.89 2.68
CA ASP A 134 -19.36 -21.18 3.26
C ASP A 134 -19.49 -22.63 3.73
N LYS A 135 -18.62 -23.52 3.23
CA LYS A 135 -18.63 -24.95 3.56
C LYS A 135 -17.52 -25.35 4.51
N HIS A 136 -16.39 -24.66 4.50
CA HIS A 136 -15.25 -25.00 5.35
C HIS A 136 -15.29 -24.24 6.67
N ASN A 137 -15.92 -24.82 7.67
CA ASN A 137 -16.01 -24.30 9.06
C ASN A 137 -16.35 -22.79 9.11
N PRO A 138 -17.53 -22.38 8.61
CA PRO A 138 -17.90 -20.96 8.58
C PRO A 138 -17.94 -20.39 10.01
N GLY A 139 -17.49 -19.12 10.15
CA GLY A 139 -17.50 -18.41 11.43
C GLY A 139 -16.33 -18.74 12.38
N ILE A 140 -15.49 -19.74 12.06
CA ILE A 140 -14.34 -20.12 12.90
C ILE A 140 -13.07 -19.50 12.32
N GLU A 141 -12.22 -18.91 13.16
CA GLU A 141 -10.90 -18.41 12.74
C GLU A 141 -10.03 -19.57 12.25
N CYS A 142 -9.35 -19.39 11.12
CA CYS A 142 -8.50 -20.40 10.50
C CYS A 142 -7.37 -20.88 11.43
N VAL A 143 -6.83 -19.95 12.22
CA VAL A 143 -5.72 -20.21 13.15
C VAL A 143 -6.07 -21.15 14.31
N ASN A 144 -7.35 -21.38 14.57
CA ASN A 144 -7.78 -22.34 15.60
C ASN A 144 -7.49 -23.79 15.21
N CYS A 145 -7.35 -24.07 13.91
CA CYS A 145 -7.03 -25.40 13.38
C CYS A 145 -5.72 -25.43 12.59
N HIS A 146 -5.29 -24.31 12.01
CA HIS A 146 -4.12 -24.22 11.14
C HIS A 146 -3.05 -23.31 11.74
N ASN A 147 -1.81 -23.78 11.82
CA ASN A 147 -0.68 -22.93 12.19
C ASN A 147 -0.16 -22.18 10.94
N PRO A 148 -0.26 -20.83 10.86
CA PRO A 148 0.16 -20.09 9.69
C PRO A 148 1.68 -20.09 9.45
N HIS A 149 2.50 -20.33 10.49
CA HIS A 149 3.95 -20.47 10.37
C HIS A 149 4.39 -21.88 9.95
N LYS A 150 3.50 -22.86 10.10
CA LYS A 150 3.72 -24.26 9.66
C LYS A 150 2.43 -24.76 9.00
N PRO A 151 2.04 -24.21 7.84
CA PRO A 151 0.81 -24.58 7.18
C PRO A 151 0.90 -26.01 6.63
N SER A 152 0.78 -26.98 7.51
CA SER A 152 0.58 -28.38 7.14
C SER A 152 -0.92 -28.68 7.17
N LEU A 153 -1.37 -29.50 6.21
CA LEU A 153 -2.70 -30.07 6.35
C LEU A 153 -2.71 -30.99 7.56
N PRO A 154 -3.77 -30.95 8.40
CA PRO A 154 -3.99 -32.06 9.32
C PRO A 154 -3.99 -33.34 8.50
N LYS A 155 -3.22 -34.33 8.91
CA LYS A 155 -3.34 -35.69 8.36
C LYS A 155 -4.74 -36.16 8.73
N LEU A 156 -5.60 -36.32 7.71
CA LEU A 156 -6.87 -36.97 7.85
C LEU A 156 -6.63 -38.45 8.23
#